data_cd7e5c424b3539513cc03d89835d7d5f
#
_entry.id   cd7e5c424b3539513cc03d89835d7d5f
#
_cell.length_a   1.000
_cell.length_b   1.000
_cell.length_c   1.000
_cell.angle_alpha   90.00
_cell.angle_beta   90.00
_cell.angle_gamma   90.00
#
_symmetry.space_group_name_H-M   'P 1'
#
loop_
_entity.id
_entity.type
_entity.pdbx_description
1 polymer ?
#
loop_
_entity_poly.entity_id
_entity_poly.type
_entity_poly.pdbx_seq_one_letter_code
_entity_poly.pdbx_strand_id
1 'polypeptide(L)'
;MAVEEIDEPRVGHDAVIVRAEAAGICGSEIEGYLGRMSNRVPPLVMGHEFAGTVMTTAPSAGAWSGRRVAVNPLLSCRTCARCRAGDRNLCAQRRLIGVHLQGGFAERVRVPTANVVALPDGVDVRIGALVEPLANAVHALGLARRLVAPETAVVLGAGTIGIFALHAARAVGVADVRVVEPHSERRASALAAGARVAHADPAELVRERSADLVIDAVGATATRRAALDIVRAGGAVVLLGLHEDETALPFHRVMRDQIVLQGSFAYTDADFAAALELLASGRVALGALAATRPLESGPEAFATLAAGPTAQLKTFIAPTRS
;
A
#
# COMPACT_ATOMS: atom_id res chain seq x y z
N MET A 1 16.76 11.92 -10.19
CA MET A 1 16.86 11.52 -8.75
C MET A 1 18.33 11.40 -8.40
N ALA A 2 18.75 11.91 -7.25
CA ALA A 2 20.11 11.83 -6.73
C ALA A 2 20.08 11.58 -5.21
N VAL A 3 21.17 11.07 -4.65
CA VAL A 3 21.40 11.06 -3.20
C VAL A 3 22.21 12.32 -2.88
N GLU A 4 21.73 13.11 -1.93
CA GLU A 4 22.30 14.41 -1.59
C GLU A 4 22.33 14.58 -0.07
N GLU A 5 23.28 15.37 0.43
CA GLU A 5 23.26 15.81 1.81
C GLU A 5 22.24 16.94 1.98
N ILE A 6 21.42 16.82 3.01
CA ILE A 6 20.40 17.81 3.36
C ILE A 6 20.51 18.15 4.85
N ASP A 7 19.91 19.29 5.22
CA ASP A 7 19.89 19.71 6.62
C ASP A 7 19.18 18.71 7.53
N GLU A 8 19.70 18.54 8.75
CA GLU A 8 19.06 17.74 9.80
C GLU A 8 17.65 18.24 10.11
N PRO A 9 16.64 17.35 10.15
CA PRO A 9 15.30 17.74 10.47
C PRO A 9 15.17 18.20 11.93
N ARG A 10 14.57 19.36 12.15
CA ARG A 10 14.30 19.87 13.52
C ARG A 10 13.05 19.19 14.09
N VAL A 11 13.10 18.74 15.35
CA VAL A 11 12.01 17.97 15.96
C VAL A 11 10.71 18.78 16.12
N GLY A 12 10.81 20.08 16.53
CA GLY A 12 9.62 20.92 16.81
C GLY A 12 8.88 20.51 18.08
N HIS A 13 7.59 20.87 18.19
CA HIS A 13 6.82 20.74 19.45
C HIS A 13 6.12 19.40 19.63
N ASP A 14 5.57 18.82 18.58
CA ASP A 14 4.75 17.59 18.62
C ASP A 14 5.21 16.61 17.54
N ALA A 15 6.48 16.27 17.59
CA ALA A 15 7.08 15.35 16.64
C ALA A 15 8.23 14.56 17.28
N VAL A 16 8.66 13.55 16.55
CA VAL A 16 9.86 12.77 16.81
C VAL A 16 10.73 12.79 15.57
N ILE A 17 12.04 12.53 15.73
CA ILE A 17 12.93 12.20 14.63
C ILE A 17 13.09 10.69 14.61
N VAL A 18 12.69 10.08 13.52
CA VAL A 18 12.86 8.65 13.26
C VAL A 18 14.12 8.46 12.41
N ARG A 19 15.05 7.63 12.88
CA ARG A 19 16.11 7.05 12.06
C ARG A 19 15.44 5.98 11.19
N ALA A 20 15.31 6.24 9.88
CA ALA A 20 14.72 5.28 8.97
C ALA A 20 15.69 4.12 8.71
N GLU A 21 15.24 2.90 8.96
CA GLU A 21 16.04 1.68 8.81
C GLU A 21 15.55 0.81 7.65
N ALA A 22 14.27 0.93 7.29
CA ALA A 22 13.68 0.31 6.11
C ALA A 22 12.65 1.24 5.51
N ALA A 23 12.76 1.52 4.21
CA ALA A 23 11.79 2.28 3.44
C ALA A 23 11.46 1.55 2.14
N GLY A 24 10.20 1.14 1.95
CA GLY A 24 9.72 0.43 0.76
C GLY A 24 9.55 1.38 -0.42
N ILE A 25 9.93 0.95 -1.62
CA ILE A 25 9.60 1.66 -2.85
C ILE A 25 8.18 1.25 -3.28
N CYS A 26 7.29 2.23 -3.40
CA CYS A 26 5.93 2.06 -3.90
C CYS A 26 5.84 2.30 -5.41
N GLY A 27 4.90 1.64 -6.08
CA GLY A 27 4.60 1.92 -7.49
C GLY A 27 4.24 3.39 -7.76
N SER A 28 3.55 4.04 -6.82
CA SER A 28 3.23 5.47 -6.92
C SER A 28 4.48 6.37 -6.89
N GLU A 29 5.56 5.93 -6.28
CA GLU A 29 6.84 6.67 -6.30
C GLU A 29 7.56 6.50 -7.63
N ILE A 30 7.43 5.33 -8.26
CA ILE A 30 7.92 5.13 -9.63
C ILE A 30 7.15 6.02 -10.61
N GLU A 31 5.83 6.13 -10.49
CA GLU A 31 5.03 7.06 -11.30
C GLU A 31 5.44 8.53 -11.06
N GLY A 32 5.74 8.89 -9.81
CA GLY A 32 6.30 10.21 -9.47
C GLY A 32 7.70 10.45 -10.06
N TYR A 33 8.58 9.45 -10.02
CA TYR A 33 9.91 9.49 -10.63
C TYR A 33 9.83 9.68 -12.15
N LEU A 34 8.84 9.08 -12.80
CA LEU A 34 8.57 9.22 -14.23
C LEU A 34 7.85 10.54 -14.59
N GLY A 35 7.56 11.40 -13.61
CA GLY A 35 6.88 12.69 -13.82
C GLY A 35 5.38 12.58 -14.10
N ARG A 36 4.76 11.43 -13.83
CA ARG A 36 3.34 11.17 -14.10
C ARG A 36 2.41 11.56 -12.96
N MET A 37 2.95 12.02 -11.83
CA MET A 37 2.18 12.45 -10.66
C MET A 37 2.53 13.90 -10.27
N SER A 38 1.59 14.80 -10.47
CA SER A 38 1.77 16.25 -10.23
C SER A 38 1.89 16.65 -8.74
N ASN A 39 1.55 15.77 -7.82
CA ASN A 39 1.59 16.04 -6.38
C ASN A 39 2.98 15.82 -5.73
N ARG A 40 3.98 15.42 -6.49
CA ARG A 40 5.36 15.29 -6.03
C ARG A 40 6.21 16.42 -6.60
N VAL A 41 6.34 17.49 -5.83
CA VAL A 41 7.02 18.72 -6.27
C VAL A 41 8.42 18.78 -5.66
N PRO A 42 9.50 18.73 -6.46
CA PRO A 42 10.87 18.89 -5.98
C PRO A 42 11.13 20.31 -5.41
N PRO A 43 12.06 20.46 -4.41
CA PRO A 43 12.88 19.41 -3.84
C PRO A 43 12.10 18.55 -2.83
N LEU A 44 12.10 17.23 -3.02
CA LEU A 44 11.35 16.29 -2.19
C LEU A 44 12.16 15.02 -1.96
N VAL A 45 12.33 14.64 -0.70
CA VAL A 45 12.72 13.27 -0.34
C VAL A 45 11.46 12.42 -0.30
N MET A 46 11.37 11.42 -1.18
CA MET A 46 10.26 10.47 -1.23
C MET A 46 10.39 9.40 -0.13
N GLY A 47 9.53 8.40 -0.13
CA GLY A 47 9.48 7.30 0.85
C GLY A 47 8.34 7.50 1.84
N HIS A 48 7.20 6.85 1.56
CA HIS A 48 6.04 6.90 2.46
C HIS A 48 5.77 5.56 3.16
N GLU A 49 6.46 4.50 2.81
CA GLU A 49 6.37 3.18 3.42
C GLU A 49 7.64 2.91 4.25
N PHE A 50 7.72 3.41 5.49
CA PHE A 50 8.97 3.27 6.26
C PHE A 50 8.77 3.00 7.74
N ALA A 51 9.82 2.43 8.33
CA ALA A 51 9.94 2.12 9.74
C ALA A 51 11.38 2.34 10.22
N GLY A 52 11.55 2.44 11.52
CA GLY A 52 12.86 2.67 12.12
C GLY A 52 12.78 2.92 13.62
N THR A 53 13.81 3.56 14.17
CA THR A 53 13.94 3.84 15.60
C THR A 53 13.81 5.34 15.87
N VAL A 54 13.05 5.70 16.89
CA VAL A 54 12.93 7.08 17.36
C VAL A 54 14.21 7.51 18.06
N MET A 55 14.90 8.53 17.53
CA MET A 55 16.18 9.02 18.03
C MET A 55 16.03 10.25 18.94
N THR A 56 15.21 11.19 18.53
CA THR A 56 15.00 12.46 19.23
C THR A 56 13.50 12.73 19.34
N THR A 57 13.08 13.22 20.48
CA THR A 57 11.67 13.50 20.78
C THR A 57 11.49 14.95 21.19
N ALA A 58 10.32 15.51 20.91
CA ALA A 58 9.84 16.69 21.62
C ALA A 58 9.69 16.36 23.14
N PRO A 59 9.75 17.33 24.04
CA PRO A 59 9.59 17.07 25.47
C PRO A 59 8.31 16.32 25.83
N SER A 60 7.21 16.62 25.14
CA SER A 60 5.92 15.94 25.29
C SER A 60 5.88 14.50 24.81
N ALA A 61 6.88 14.08 24.01
CA ALA A 61 6.93 12.79 23.36
C ALA A 61 8.04 11.87 23.90
N GLY A 62 8.61 12.17 25.09
CA GLY A 62 9.77 11.48 25.65
C GLY A 62 9.60 9.96 25.78
N ALA A 63 8.38 9.47 25.98
CA ALA A 63 8.09 8.04 26.05
C ALA A 63 8.38 7.26 24.75
N TRP A 64 8.63 7.94 23.65
CA TRP A 64 8.95 7.34 22.35
C TRP A 64 10.45 7.13 22.12
N SER A 65 11.32 7.75 22.92
CA SER A 65 12.78 7.64 22.75
C SER A 65 13.25 6.19 22.72
N GLY A 66 14.02 5.82 21.71
CA GLY A 66 14.58 4.47 21.52
C GLY A 66 13.57 3.42 21.04
N ARG A 67 12.28 3.75 20.91
CA ARG A 67 11.27 2.79 20.43
C ARG A 67 11.40 2.57 18.92
N ARG A 68 11.24 1.31 18.51
CA ARG A 68 11.06 0.94 17.09
C ARG A 68 9.62 1.20 16.70
N VAL A 69 9.43 1.83 15.54
CA VAL A 69 8.11 2.29 15.08
C VAL A 69 7.89 2.01 13.60
N ALA A 70 6.64 1.69 13.24
CA ALA A 70 6.11 1.91 11.91
C ALA A 70 5.59 3.34 11.82
N VAL A 71 5.71 3.96 10.65
CA VAL A 71 5.22 5.33 10.44
C VAL A 71 3.95 5.28 9.57
N ASN A 72 2.87 5.84 10.11
CA ASN A 72 1.68 6.15 9.31
C ASN A 72 1.92 7.48 8.58
N PRO A 73 2.19 7.49 7.27
CA PRO A 73 2.53 8.71 6.56
C PRO A 73 1.35 9.67 6.37
N LEU A 74 0.11 9.21 6.61
CA LEU A 74 -1.10 9.98 6.36
C LEU A 74 -1.36 11.00 7.49
N LEU A 75 -1.12 12.28 7.21
CA LEU A 75 -1.46 13.39 8.08
C LEU A 75 -2.85 13.93 7.73
N SER A 76 -3.58 14.39 8.74
CA SER A 76 -4.90 14.99 8.58
C SER A 76 -5.11 16.13 9.57
N CYS A 77 -6.12 17.00 9.36
CA CYS A 77 -6.38 18.11 10.26
C CYS A 77 -6.95 17.69 11.65
N ARG A 78 -7.42 16.44 11.79
CA ARG A 78 -8.01 15.84 13.01
C ARG A 78 -9.28 16.52 13.53
N THR A 79 -9.72 17.63 12.92
CA THR A 79 -10.83 18.46 13.42
C THR A 79 -12.05 18.54 12.51
N CYS A 80 -11.94 18.21 11.21
CA CYS A 80 -13.08 18.22 10.30
C CYS A 80 -14.03 17.03 10.54
N ALA A 81 -15.22 17.08 9.93
CA ALA A 81 -16.23 16.04 10.09
C ALA A 81 -15.71 14.63 9.74
N ARG A 82 -14.94 14.50 8.65
CA ARG A 82 -14.31 13.24 8.24
C ARG A 82 -13.33 12.72 9.30
N CYS A 83 -12.45 13.58 9.81
CA CYS A 83 -11.51 13.20 10.85
C CYS A 83 -12.21 12.74 12.14
N ARG A 84 -13.29 13.43 12.56
CA ARG A 84 -14.08 13.05 13.73
C ARG A 84 -14.84 11.73 13.54
N ALA A 85 -15.21 11.42 12.31
CA ALA A 85 -15.85 10.14 11.96
C ALA A 85 -14.86 8.97 11.82
N GLY A 86 -13.53 9.22 11.93
CA GLY A 86 -12.49 8.21 11.72
C GLY A 86 -11.97 8.12 10.28
N ASP A 87 -12.65 8.74 9.32
CA ASP A 87 -12.30 8.74 7.89
C ASP A 87 -11.18 9.74 7.57
N ARG A 88 -10.04 9.64 8.25
CA ARG A 88 -8.93 10.60 8.13
C ARG A 88 -8.31 10.62 6.73
N ASN A 89 -8.35 9.51 6.03
CA ASN A 89 -7.94 9.38 4.63
C ASN A 89 -8.78 10.26 3.67
N LEU A 90 -10.00 10.63 4.06
CA LEU A 90 -10.89 11.50 3.28
C LEU A 90 -10.84 12.97 3.74
N CYS A 91 -9.89 13.34 4.60
CA CYS A 91 -9.68 14.73 5.01
C CYS A 91 -9.26 15.58 3.82
N ALA A 92 -9.95 16.71 3.58
CA ALA A 92 -9.58 17.63 2.50
C ALA A 92 -8.19 18.28 2.69
N GLN A 93 -7.71 18.37 3.94
CA GLN A 93 -6.38 18.90 4.28
C GLN A 93 -5.35 17.79 4.50
N ARG A 94 -5.60 16.57 3.98
CA ARG A 94 -4.66 15.47 4.13
C ARG A 94 -3.34 15.77 3.42
N ARG A 95 -2.26 15.35 4.04
CA ARG A 95 -0.91 15.38 3.47
C ARG A 95 -0.24 14.03 3.74
N LEU A 96 0.77 13.69 2.98
CA LEU A 96 1.54 12.47 3.19
C LEU A 96 3.03 12.80 3.32
N ILE A 97 3.68 12.18 4.29
CA ILE A 97 5.13 12.09 4.39
C ILE A 97 5.64 11.34 3.15
N GLY A 98 6.69 11.79 2.51
CA GLY A 98 7.22 11.22 1.27
C GLY A 98 6.50 11.65 -0.02
N VAL A 99 5.41 12.45 0.10
CA VAL A 99 4.66 12.99 -1.05
C VAL A 99 4.53 14.52 -0.97
N HIS A 100 4.17 15.04 0.18
CA HIS A 100 3.98 16.47 0.43
C HIS A 100 4.96 17.03 1.47
N LEU A 101 5.66 16.16 2.15
CA LEU A 101 6.69 16.42 3.16
C LEU A 101 7.84 15.45 2.94
N GLN A 102 9.03 15.77 3.46
CA GLN A 102 10.21 14.91 3.36
C GLN A 102 9.93 13.52 3.95
N GLY A 103 10.32 12.48 3.24
CA GLY A 103 9.98 11.09 3.51
C GLY A 103 11.13 10.18 3.93
N GLY A 104 10.88 8.89 3.87
CA GLY A 104 11.71 7.82 4.44
C GLY A 104 12.94 7.43 3.63
N PHE A 105 13.17 7.96 2.42
CA PHE A 105 14.44 7.75 1.71
C PHE A 105 15.51 8.73 2.18
N ALA A 106 15.61 8.87 3.49
CA ALA A 106 16.61 9.66 4.21
C ALA A 106 16.96 8.98 5.52
N GLU A 107 18.17 9.21 6.05
CA GLU A 107 18.60 8.63 7.31
C GLU A 107 17.72 9.05 8.49
N ARG A 108 17.18 10.28 8.45
CA ARG A 108 16.37 10.85 9.53
C ARG A 108 15.16 11.57 8.98
N VAL A 109 14.03 11.31 9.59
CA VAL A 109 12.73 11.85 9.15
C VAL A 109 11.99 12.43 10.35
N ARG A 110 11.49 13.66 10.19
CA ARG A 110 10.59 14.26 11.17
C ARG A 110 9.18 13.70 10.99
N VAL A 111 8.65 13.10 12.04
CA VAL A 111 7.32 12.49 12.05
C VAL A 111 6.50 13.08 13.21
N PRO A 112 5.27 13.58 12.98
CA PRO A 112 4.38 13.94 14.08
C PRO A 112 4.17 12.76 15.03
N THR A 113 4.19 13.00 16.34
CA THR A 113 4.06 11.95 17.37
C THR A 113 2.82 11.08 17.18
N ALA A 114 1.73 11.68 16.72
CA ALA A 114 0.48 10.98 16.46
C ALA A 114 0.50 10.07 15.21
N ASN A 115 1.61 10.04 14.48
CA ASN A 115 1.79 9.26 13.26
C ASN A 115 2.84 8.13 13.43
N VAL A 116 3.41 7.96 14.62
CA VAL A 116 4.26 6.81 14.94
C VAL A 116 3.43 5.74 15.64
N VAL A 117 3.67 4.48 15.28
CA VAL A 117 3.02 3.30 15.87
C VAL A 117 4.13 2.36 16.34
N ALA A 118 4.12 2.01 17.62
CA ALA A 118 5.15 1.14 18.18
C ALA A 118 5.12 -0.25 17.51
N LEU A 119 6.27 -0.73 17.09
CA LEU A 119 6.41 -2.12 16.67
C LEU A 119 6.44 -3.03 17.91
N PRO A 120 5.74 -4.15 17.90
CA PRO A 120 5.89 -5.17 18.93
C PRO A 120 7.33 -5.68 19.03
N ASP A 121 7.70 -6.16 20.20
CA ASP A 121 9.02 -6.74 20.43
C ASP A 121 9.28 -7.91 19.48
N GLY A 122 10.50 -7.99 18.94
CA GLY A 122 10.88 -9.02 17.98
C GLY A 122 10.45 -8.78 16.52
N VAL A 123 9.56 -7.83 16.25
CA VAL A 123 9.13 -7.53 14.87
C VAL A 123 10.24 -6.77 14.13
N ASP A 124 10.66 -7.28 12.97
CA ASP A 124 11.66 -6.66 12.09
C ASP A 124 11.14 -5.31 11.54
N VAL A 125 12.02 -4.32 11.42
CA VAL A 125 11.65 -2.99 10.88
C VAL A 125 11.15 -3.05 9.44
N ARG A 126 11.60 -4.02 8.64
CA ARG A 126 11.07 -4.22 7.28
C ARG A 126 9.59 -4.61 7.30
N ILE A 127 9.18 -5.38 8.30
CA ILE A 127 7.76 -5.68 8.56
C ILE A 127 7.01 -4.39 8.90
N GLY A 128 7.62 -3.52 9.71
CA GLY A 128 7.08 -2.20 10.01
C GLY A 128 6.85 -1.33 8.77
N ALA A 129 7.77 -1.38 7.80
CA ALA A 129 7.62 -0.65 6.54
C ALA A 129 6.53 -1.23 5.61
N LEU A 130 6.13 -2.50 5.81
CA LEU A 130 5.04 -3.13 5.05
C LEU A 130 3.64 -2.82 5.61
N VAL A 131 3.54 -2.19 6.78
CA VAL A 131 2.23 -1.89 7.39
C VAL A 131 1.43 -0.93 6.52
N GLU A 132 2.07 0.08 5.96
CA GLU A 132 1.44 1.06 5.07
C GLU A 132 0.78 0.39 3.84
N PRO A 133 1.51 -0.35 2.99
CA PRO A 133 0.90 -0.96 1.81
C PRO A 133 -0.13 -2.06 2.16
N LEU A 134 0.03 -2.80 3.27
CA LEU A 134 -0.99 -3.75 3.70
C LEU A 134 -2.26 -3.03 4.19
N ALA A 135 -2.14 -1.90 4.87
CA ALA A 135 -3.28 -1.13 5.34
C ALA A 135 -4.21 -0.69 4.19
N ASN A 136 -3.66 -0.40 3.00
CA ASN A 136 -4.46 -0.12 1.80
C ASN A 136 -5.35 -1.32 1.42
N ALA A 137 -4.80 -2.54 1.48
CA ALA A 137 -5.56 -3.76 1.18
C ALA A 137 -6.60 -4.06 2.27
N VAL A 138 -6.26 -3.89 3.54
CA VAL A 138 -7.19 -4.06 4.67
C VAL A 138 -8.37 -3.10 4.53
N HIS A 139 -8.12 -1.84 4.21
CA HIS A 139 -9.16 -0.83 3.98
C HIS A 139 -10.07 -1.22 2.82
N ALA A 140 -9.49 -1.61 1.67
CA ALA A 140 -10.24 -2.03 0.49
C ALA A 140 -11.20 -3.19 0.81
N LEU A 141 -10.72 -4.20 1.54
CA LEU A 141 -11.56 -5.32 2.00
C LEU A 141 -12.61 -4.89 3.03
N GLY A 142 -12.28 -3.96 3.92
CA GLY A 142 -13.24 -3.37 4.86
C GLY A 142 -14.40 -2.68 4.13
N LEU A 143 -14.10 -1.93 3.06
CA LEU A 143 -15.13 -1.32 2.19
C LEU A 143 -15.94 -2.39 1.47
N ALA A 144 -15.28 -3.38 0.85
CA ALA A 144 -15.97 -4.46 0.11
C ALA A 144 -16.97 -5.20 0.97
N ARG A 145 -16.62 -5.55 2.20
CA ARG A 145 -17.49 -6.30 3.14
C ARG A 145 -18.72 -5.55 3.60
N ARG A 146 -18.77 -4.24 3.43
CA ARG A 146 -20.00 -3.44 3.66
C ARG A 146 -20.97 -3.54 2.49
N LEU A 147 -20.52 -4.00 1.33
CA LEU A 147 -21.27 -4.04 0.08
C LEU A 147 -21.75 -5.47 -0.26
N VAL A 148 -20.87 -6.44 -0.05
CA VAL A 148 -21.12 -7.86 -0.35
C VAL A 148 -20.53 -8.74 0.75
N ALA A 149 -21.04 -9.96 0.90
CA ALA A 149 -20.44 -11.04 1.68
C ALA A 149 -19.71 -11.98 0.71
N PRO A 150 -18.41 -11.74 0.42
CA PRO A 150 -17.74 -12.47 -0.65
C PRO A 150 -17.34 -13.89 -0.20
N GLU A 151 -17.78 -14.90 -0.92
CA GLU A 151 -17.25 -16.27 -0.85
C GLU A 151 -16.13 -16.48 -1.87
N THR A 152 -16.27 -15.80 -3.04
CA THR A 152 -15.31 -15.82 -4.14
C THR A 152 -14.80 -14.40 -4.43
N ALA A 153 -13.48 -14.24 -4.40
CA ALA A 153 -12.83 -13.00 -4.80
C ALA A 153 -11.81 -13.22 -5.93
N VAL A 154 -11.70 -12.25 -6.82
CA VAL A 154 -10.65 -12.19 -7.85
C VAL A 154 -9.81 -10.94 -7.62
N VAL A 155 -8.49 -11.11 -7.59
CA VAL A 155 -7.51 -10.02 -7.52
C VAL A 155 -6.85 -9.86 -8.89
N LEU A 156 -6.94 -8.69 -9.48
CA LEU A 156 -6.26 -8.35 -10.72
C LEU A 156 -4.93 -7.67 -10.41
N GLY A 157 -3.83 -8.33 -10.81
CA GLY A 157 -2.45 -7.98 -10.51
C GLY A 157 -1.91 -8.65 -9.25
N ALA A 158 -0.69 -9.21 -9.34
CA ALA A 158 0.04 -9.82 -8.23
C ALA A 158 1.31 -9.03 -7.85
N GLY A 159 1.26 -7.71 -7.92
CA GLY A 159 2.25 -6.84 -7.27
C GLY A 159 2.06 -6.82 -5.74
N THR A 160 2.81 -5.98 -5.04
CA THR A 160 2.72 -5.84 -3.56
C THR A 160 1.29 -5.69 -3.07
N ILE A 161 0.54 -4.77 -3.67
CA ILE A 161 -0.85 -4.48 -3.27
C ILE A 161 -1.77 -5.67 -3.58
N GLY A 162 -1.61 -6.33 -4.73
CA GLY A 162 -2.42 -7.51 -5.08
C GLY A 162 -2.17 -8.70 -4.17
N ILE A 163 -0.91 -8.98 -3.82
CA ILE A 163 -0.58 -10.02 -2.83
C ILE A 163 -1.14 -9.67 -1.45
N PHE A 164 -1.08 -8.42 -1.03
CA PHE A 164 -1.69 -7.98 0.21
C PHE A 164 -3.22 -8.05 0.17
N ALA A 165 -3.85 -7.75 -0.95
CA ALA A 165 -5.29 -7.91 -1.12
C ALA A 165 -5.71 -9.40 -1.03
N LEU A 166 -4.93 -10.31 -1.63
CA LEU A 166 -5.11 -11.76 -1.47
C LEU A 166 -5.04 -12.17 0.00
N HIS A 167 -3.98 -11.75 0.72
CA HIS A 167 -3.84 -12.07 2.14
C HIS A 167 -4.98 -11.48 2.98
N ALA A 168 -5.34 -10.22 2.75
CA ALA A 168 -6.41 -9.55 3.46
C ALA A 168 -7.76 -10.25 3.22
N ALA A 169 -8.07 -10.65 1.98
CA ALA A 169 -9.28 -11.40 1.66
C ALA A 169 -9.34 -12.72 2.42
N ARG A 170 -8.24 -13.48 2.44
CA ARG A 170 -8.15 -14.74 3.20
C ARG A 170 -8.25 -14.52 4.71
N ALA A 171 -7.63 -13.45 5.23
CA ALA A 171 -7.67 -13.12 6.66
C ALA A 171 -9.08 -12.81 7.17
N VAL A 172 -9.97 -12.35 6.29
CA VAL A 172 -11.39 -12.10 6.61
C VAL A 172 -12.31 -13.26 6.25
N GLY A 173 -11.75 -14.41 5.83
CA GLY A 173 -12.49 -15.66 5.62
C GLY A 173 -12.97 -15.94 4.20
N VAL A 174 -12.52 -15.16 3.18
CA VAL A 174 -12.82 -15.50 1.78
C VAL A 174 -12.07 -16.77 1.41
N ALA A 175 -12.81 -17.84 1.12
CA ALA A 175 -12.24 -19.17 0.90
C ALA A 175 -11.65 -19.35 -0.52
N ASP A 176 -12.31 -18.80 -1.54
CA ASP A 176 -11.91 -18.90 -2.94
C ASP A 176 -11.36 -17.55 -3.41
N VAL A 177 -10.03 -17.35 -3.28
CA VAL A 177 -9.37 -16.16 -3.81
C VAL A 177 -8.53 -16.57 -5.03
N ARG A 178 -8.85 -16.00 -6.18
CA ARG A 178 -8.19 -16.22 -7.47
C ARG A 178 -7.42 -14.99 -7.88
N VAL A 179 -6.36 -15.15 -8.67
CA VAL A 179 -5.50 -14.05 -9.10
C VAL A 179 -5.35 -14.05 -10.61
N VAL A 180 -5.29 -12.87 -11.21
CA VAL A 180 -4.90 -12.68 -12.61
C VAL A 180 -3.62 -11.87 -12.66
N GLU A 181 -2.57 -12.44 -13.26
CA GLU A 181 -1.24 -11.82 -13.36
C GLU A 181 -0.51 -12.36 -14.58
N PRO A 182 -0.10 -11.54 -15.56
CA PRO A 182 0.59 -12.00 -16.76
C PRO A 182 1.99 -12.55 -16.51
N HIS A 183 2.70 -12.11 -15.44
CA HIS A 183 4.07 -12.55 -15.15
C HIS A 183 4.10 -13.86 -14.39
N SER A 184 4.75 -14.88 -14.95
CA SER A 184 4.80 -16.25 -14.38
C SER A 184 5.34 -16.31 -12.97
N GLU A 185 6.42 -15.57 -12.66
CA GLU A 185 7.04 -15.55 -11.33
C GLU A 185 6.11 -14.91 -10.27
N ARG A 186 5.36 -13.87 -10.65
CA ARG A 186 4.38 -13.25 -9.75
C ARG A 186 3.15 -14.14 -9.57
N ARG A 187 2.73 -14.90 -10.60
CA ARG A 187 1.70 -15.93 -10.41
C ARG A 187 2.14 -17.01 -9.45
N ALA A 188 3.39 -17.49 -9.56
CA ALA A 188 3.93 -18.44 -8.60
C ALA A 188 3.92 -17.88 -7.17
N SER A 189 4.23 -16.60 -7.01
CA SER A 189 4.16 -15.90 -5.71
C SER A 189 2.73 -15.83 -5.17
N ALA A 190 1.74 -15.56 -6.03
CA ALA A 190 0.33 -15.55 -5.65
C ALA A 190 -0.15 -16.93 -5.18
N LEU A 191 0.25 -18.00 -5.88
CA LEU A 191 -0.05 -19.37 -5.47
C LEU A 191 0.61 -19.71 -4.11
N ALA A 192 1.88 -19.33 -3.94
CA ALA A 192 2.59 -19.50 -2.66
C ALA A 192 1.95 -18.71 -1.52
N ALA A 193 1.37 -17.53 -1.79
CA ALA A 193 0.60 -16.72 -0.85
C ALA A 193 -0.82 -17.28 -0.59
N GLY A 194 -1.20 -18.37 -1.28
CA GLY A 194 -2.43 -19.12 -1.06
C GLY A 194 -3.59 -18.70 -1.96
N ALA A 195 -3.34 -18.17 -3.14
CA ALA A 195 -4.35 -18.09 -4.18
C ALA A 195 -4.78 -19.51 -4.59
N ARG A 196 -6.09 -19.72 -4.78
CA ARG A 196 -6.61 -21.02 -5.24
C ARG A 196 -6.13 -21.35 -6.66
N VAL A 197 -6.16 -20.37 -7.54
CA VAL A 197 -5.60 -20.38 -8.89
C VAL A 197 -5.01 -19.02 -9.24
N ALA A 198 -4.02 -19.02 -10.15
CA ALA A 198 -3.46 -17.81 -10.71
C ALA A 198 -3.40 -17.96 -12.24
N HIS A 199 -4.21 -17.15 -12.93
CA HIS A 199 -4.33 -17.15 -14.38
C HIS A 199 -3.43 -16.08 -15.02
N ALA A 200 -2.96 -16.34 -16.22
CA ALA A 200 -2.22 -15.33 -17.01
C ALA A 200 -3.16 -14.33 -17.67
N ASP A 201 -4.35 -14.77 -18.04
CA ASP A 201 -5.36 -14.03 -18.78
C ASP A 201 -6.69 -14.01 -18.00
N PRO A 202 -7.40 -12.89 -17.88
CA PRO A 202 -8.71 -12.82 -17.27
C PRO A 202 -9.79 -13.61 -18.01
N ALA A 203 -9.61 -13.92 -19.31
CA ALA A 203 -10.60 -14.59 -20.15
C ALA A 203 -11.11 -15.93 -19.56
N GLU A 204 -10.25 -16.63 -18.80
CA GLU A 204 -10.63 -17.89 -18.14
C GLU A 204 -11.73 -17.66 -17.07
N LEU A 205 -11.70 -16.52 -16.37
CA LEU A 205 -12.65 -16.15 -15.33
C LEU A 205 -13.89 -15.43 -15.87
N VAL A 206 -13.75 -14.75 -17.02
CA VAL A 206 -14.86 -14.03 -17.69
C VAL A 206 -16.01 -14.98 -18.05
N ARG A 207 -15.70 -16.21 -18.46
CA ARG A 207 -16.72 -17.23 -18.82
C ARG A 207 -17.58 -17.63 -17.64
N GLU A 208 -17.03 -17.64 -16.44
CA GLU A 208 -17.73 -18.08 -15.23
C GLU A 208 -18.65 -16.98 -14.67
N ARG A 209 -18.23 -15.72 -14.71
CA ARG A 209 -18.93 -14.54 -14.11
C ARG A 209 -19.43 -14.83 -12.69
N SER A 210 -18.57 -15.43 -11.87
CA SER A 210 -18.94 -15.99 -10.58
C SER A 210 -18.36 -15.24 -9.38
N ALA A 211 -17.49 -14.23 -9.60
CA ALA A 211 -16.85 -13.53 -8.50
C ALA A 211 -17.83 -12.59 -7.78
N ASP A 212 -17.97 -12.75 -6.46
CA ASP A 212 -18.70 -11.83 -5.61
C ASP A 212 -17.99 -10.47 -5.53
N LEU A 213 -16.67 -10.54 -5.49
CA LEU A 213 -15.77 -9.40 -5.33
C LEU A 213 -14.63 -9.47 -6.35
N VAL A 214 -14.38 -8.35 -7.03
CA VAL A 214 -13.14 -8.17 -7.81
C VAL A 214 -12.37 -6.99 -7.24
N ILE A 215 -11.07 -7.16 -7.00
CA ILE A 215 -10.17 -6.12 -6.54
C ILE A 215 -9.20 -5.79 -7.67
N ASP A 216 -9.31 -4.61 -8.24
CA ASP A 216 -8.36 -4.12 -9.23
C ASP A 216 -7.18 -3.44 -8.51
N ALA A 217 -6.07 -4.19 -8.38
CA ALA A 217 -4.82 -3.71 -7.78
C ALA A 217 -3.85 -3.08 -8.80
N VAL A 218 -4.26 -2.96 -10.06
CA VAL A 218 -3.47 -2.37 -11.16
C VAL A 218 -3.99 -0.98 -11.53
N GLY A 219 -5.28 -0.86 -11.84
CA GLY A 219 -5.90 0.40 -12.22
C GLY A 219 -5.67 0.79 -13.68
N ALA A 220 -5.51 -0.18 -14.56
CA ALA A 220 -5.43 0.03 -16.00
C ALA A 220 -6.79 -0.14 -16.68
N THR A 221 -6.98 0.43 -17.86
CA THR A 221 -8.20 0.26 -18.67
C THR A 221 -8.54 -1.22 -18.88
N ALA A 222 -7.54 -2.04 -19.17
CA ALA A 222 -7.71 -3.47 -19.37
C ALA A 222 -8.22 -4.19 -18.12
N THR A 223 -7.62 -3.90 -16.94
CA THR A 223 -8.02 -4.54 -15.68
C THR A 223 -9.38 -4.05 -15.18
N ARG A 224 -9.70 -2.76 -15.33
CA ARG A 224 -11.02 -2.22 -14.99
C ARG A 224 -12.14 -2.83 -15.83
N ARG A 225 -11.90 -3.06 -17.13
CA ARG A 225 -12.85 -3.74 -18.01
C ARG A 225 -12.98 -5.22 -17.61
N ALA A 226 -11.87 -5.92 -17.45
CA ALA A 226 -11.87 -7.31 -17.00
C ALA A 226 -12.59 -7.48 -15.65
N ALA A 227 -12.42 -6.54 -14.72
CA ALA A 227 -13.13 -6.57 -13.44
C ALA A 227 -14.65 -6.60 -13.62
N LEU A 228 -15.18 -5.75 -14.51
CA LEU A 228 -16.59 -5.77 -14.84
C LEU A 228 -17.01 -7.07 -15.53
N ASP A 229 -16.15 -7.65 -16.37
CA ASP A 229 -16.46 -8.89 -17.09
C ASP A 229 -16.45 -10.13 -16.19
N ILE A 230 -15.71 -10.13 -15.11
CA ILE A 230 -15.54 -11.22 -14.15
C ILE A 230 -16.60 -11.18 -13.03
N VAL A 231 -16.94 -9.98 -12.54
CA VAL A 231 -17.87 -9.85 -11.42
C VAL A 231 -19.27 -10.34 -11.79
N ARG A 232 -19.93 -11.06 -10.87
CA ARG A 232 -21.32 -11.49 -11.05
C ARG A 232 -22.32 -10.32 -10.94
N ALA A 233 -23.57 -10.55 -11.34
CA ALA A 233 -24.65 -9.62 -11.02
C ALA A 233 -24.82 -9.48 -9.49
N GLY A 234 -25.02 -8.25 -9.01
CA GLY A 234 -25.07 -7.90 -7.59
C GLY A 234 -23.73 -7.98 -6.87
N GLY A 235 -22.64 -8.17 -7.58
CA GLY A 235 -21.28 -8.17 -7.01
C GLY A 235 -20.66 -6.78 -6.90
N ALA A 236 -19.44 -6.73 -6.37
CA ALA A 236 -18.70 -5.49 -6.18
C ALA A 236 -17.32 -5.52 -6.85
N VAL A 237 -16.90 -4.38 -7.38
CA VAL A 237 -15.55 -4.12 -7.86
C VAL A 237 -14.93 -3.03 -6.99
N VAL A 238 -13.80 -3.33 -6.34
CA VAL A 238 -13.02 -2.35 -5.60
C VAL A 238 -11.83 -1.89 -6.45
N LEU A 239 -11.78 -0.58 -6.71
CA LEU A 239 -10.74 0.08 -7.48
C LEU A 239 -9.66 0.59 -6.53
N LEU A 240 -8.49 -0.03 -6.55
CA LEU A 240 -7.37 0.25 -5.66
C LEU A 240 -6.12 0.71 -6.43
N GLY A 241 -5.89 0.18 -7.63
CA GLY A 241 -4.79 0.57 -8.49
C GLY A 241 -4.97 1.94 -9.14
N LEU A 242 -3.85 2.65 -9.40
CA LEU A 242 -3.82 4.05 -9.88
C LEU A 242 -2.96 4.22 -11.15
N HIS A 243 -2.91 3.20 -12.04
CA HIS A 243 -2.02 3.25 -13.21
C HIS A 243 -2.51 4.21 -14.30
N GLU A 244 -3.81 4.19 -14.62
CA GLU A 244 -4.42 5.09 -15.60
C GLU A 244 -5.53 5.92 -14.94
N ASP A 245 -5.66 7.18 -15.33
CA ASP A 245 -6.65 8.10 -14.74
C ASP A 245 -8.04 7.89 -15.35
N GLU A 246 -8.13 7.67 -16.65
CA GLU A 246 -9.38 7.56 -17.39
C GLU A 246 -9.62 6.17 -17.96
N THR A 247 -10.86 5.70 -17.92
CA THR A 247 -11.30 4.44 -18.53
C THR A 247 -12.75 4.53 -19.00
N ALA A 248 -13.01 4.21 -20.26
CA ALA A 248 -14.38 4.01 -20.75
C ALA A 248 -14.92 2.64 -20.31
N LEU A 249 -16.03 2.65 -19.56
CA LEU A 249 -16.68 1.46 -19.01
C LEU A 249 -18.12 1.28 -19.56
N PRO A 250 -18.62 0.03 -19.67
CA PRO A 250 -19.96 -0.28 -20.13
C PRO A 250 -21.01 -0.04 -19.01
N PHE A 251 -21.39 1.20 -18.74
CA PHE A 251 -22.30 1.55 -17.65
C PHE A 251 -23.69 0.89 -17.74
N HIS A 252 -24.17 0.55 -18.94
CA HIS A 252 -25.42 -0.23 -19.05
C HIS A 252 -25.33 -1.58 -18.33
N ARG A 253 -24.14 -2.21 -18.33
CA ARG A 253 -23.90 -3.43 -17.58
C ARG A 253 -23.92 -3.16 -16.08
N VAL A 254 -23.20 -2.12 -15.63
CA VAL A 254 -23.16 -1.73 -14.21
C VAL A 254 -24.57 -1.55 -13.65
N MET A 255 -25.45 -0.86 -14.43
CA MET A 255 -26.82 -0.61 -14.01
C MET A 255 -27.70 -1.88 -14.04
N ARG A 256 -27.66 -2.65 -15.14
CA ARG A 256 -28.54 -3.82 -15.31
C ARG A 256 -28.20 -4.96 -14.36
N ASP A 257 -26.91 -5.17 -14.12
CA ASP A 257 -26.40 -6.22 -13.22
C ASP A 257 -26.27 -5.73 -11.78
N GLN A 258 -26.63 -4.47 -11.46
CA GLN A 258 -26.52 -3.84 -10.13
C GLN A 258 -25.13 -4.00 -9.53
N ILE A 259 -24.08 -3.81 -10.33
CA ILE A 259 -22.68 -3.93 -9.90
C ILE A 259 -22.29 -2.67 -9.11
N VAL A 260 -21.64 -2.86 -7.96
CA VAL A 260 -21.11 -1.74 -7.19
C VAL A 260 -19.65 -1.47 -7.60
N LEU A 261 -19.36 -0.23 -8.00
CA LEU A 261 -17.99 0.25 -8.21
C LEU A 261 -17.56 1.08 -6.99
N GLN A 262 -16.58 0.61 -6.24
CA GLN A 262 -16.10 1.23 -5.01
C GLN A 262 -14.64 1.66 -5.16
N GLY A 263 -14.37 2.96 -5.14
CA GLY A 263 -13.00 3.48 -5.00
C GLY A 263 -12.47 3.25 -3.59
N SER A 264 -11.20 2.90 -3.47
CA SER A 264 -10.49 2.78 -2.20
C SER A 264 -9.24 3.66 -2.23
N PHE A 265 -9.07 4.51 -1.21
CA PHE A 265 -7.94 5.42 -1.11
C PHE A 265 -7.34 5.39 0.29
N ALA A 266 -6.06 5.05 0.38
CA ALA A 266 -5.33 4.94 1.64
C ALA A 266 -6.09 4.07 2.67
N TYR A 267 -6.14 4.49 3.93
CA TYR A 267 -6.69 3.69 5.03
C TYR A 267 -7.02 4.58 6.23
N THR A 268 -7.76 4.04 7.17
CA THR A 268 -8.00 4.63 8.50
C THR A 268 -6.88 4.23 9.48
N ASP A 269 -6.81 4.88 10.64
CA ASP A 269 -5.88 4.47 11.71
C ASP A 269 -6.17 3.04 12.19
N ALA A 270 -7.44 2.63 12.19
CA ALA A 270 -7.86 1.27 12.56
C ALA A 270 -7.34 0.23 11.54
N ASP A 271 -7.40 0.53 10.24
CA ASP A 271 -6.87 -0.35 9.20
C ASP A 271 -5.35 -0.47 9.30
N PHE A 272 -4.64 0.61 9.64
CA PHE A 272 -3.20 0.60 9.87
C PHE A 272 -2.82 -0.27 11.07
N ALA A 273 -3.55 -0.17 12.17
CA ALA A 273 -3.34 -1.01 13.34
C ALA A 273 -3.63 -2.50 13.03
N ALA A 274 -4.71 -2.80 12.32
CA ALA A 274 -5.04 -4.16 11.90
C ALA A 274 -3.99 -4.74 10.95
N ALA A 275 -3.43 -3.95 10.05
CA ALA A 275 -2.34 -4.37 9.17
C ALA A 275 -1.07 -4.72 9.96
N LEU A 276 -0.72 -3.91 10.96
CA LEU A 276 0.41 -4.22 11.86
C LEU A 276 0.18 -5.55 12.59
N GLU A 277 -1.01 -5.79 13.12
CA GLU A 277 -1.35 -7.02 13.82
C GLU A 277 -1.24 -8.26 12.89
N LEU A 278 -1.74 -8.16 11.66
CA LEU A 278 -1.65 -9.22 10.67
C LEU A 278 -0.19 -9.57 10.32
N LEU A 279 0.68 -8.57 10.17
CA LEU A 279 2.10 -8.76 9.89
C LEU A 279 2.84 -9.30 11.11
N ALA A 280 2.63 -8.71 12.29
CA ALA A 280 3.30 -9.10 13.54
C ALA A 280 2.95 -10.54 13.96
N SER A 281 1.73 -11.00 13.67
CA SER A 281 1.30 -12.37 13.92
C SER A 281 1.80 -13.40 12.90
N GLY A 282 2.51 -12.97 11.84
CA GLY A 282 2.98 -13.83 10.75
C GLY A 282 1.88 -14.38 9.83
N ARG A 283 0.63 -13.93 10.00
CA ARG A 283 -0.49 -14.35 9.10
C ARG A 283 -0.35 -13.79 7.69
N VAL A 284 0.43 -12.73 7.53
CA VAL A 284 0.73 -12.10 6.25
C VAL A 284 2.25 -11.94 6.12
N ALA A 285 2.79 -12.35 4.99
CA ALA A 285 4.21 -12.20 4.68
C ALA A 285 4.42 -12.02 3.17
N LEU A 286 5.43 -11.26 2.78
CA LEU A 286 5.88 -11.20 1.37
C LEU A 286 6.93 -12.27 1.04
N GLY A 287 7.42 -13.02 2.03
CA GLY A 287 8.44 -14.03 1.85
C GLY A 287 9.79 -13.48 1.37
N ALA A 288 10.55 -14.32 0.66
CA ALA A 288 11.88 -13.97 0.12
C ALA A 288 11.86 -12.99 -1.07
N LEU A 289 10.68 -12.46 -1.45
CA LEU A 289 10.49 -11.61 -2.62
C LEU A 289 10.77 -10.12 -2.35
N ALA A 290 11.33 -9.79 -1.20
CA ALA A 290 11.75 -8.44 -0.84
C ALA A 290 13.28 -8.32 -0.84
N ALA A 291 13.80 -7.39 -1.62
CA ALA A 291 15.23 -7.05 -1.62
C ALA A 291 15.50 -5.80 -0.79
N THR A 292 16.63 -5.74 -0.13
CA THR A 292 17.10 -4.54 0.58
C THR A 292 18.34 -4.01 -0.12
N ARG A 293 18.39 -2.69 -0.35
CA ARG A 293 19.52 -2.00 -0.97
C ARG A 293 19.92 -0.79 -0.12
N PRO A 294 21.21 -0.40 -0.08
CA PRO A 294 21.63 0.82 0.61
C PRO A 294 21.08 2.07 -0.09
N LEU A 295 21.06 3.20 0.61
CA LEU A 295 20.53 4.47 0.11
C LEU A 295 21.21 4.91 -1.19
N GLU A 296 22.51 4.71 -1.28
CA GLU A 296 23.32 5.08 -2.45
C GLU A 296 22.88 4.36 -3.73
N SER A 297 22.29 3.16 -3.59
CA SER A 297 21.70 2.40 -4.72
C SER A 297 20.28 2.82 -5.07
N GLY A 298 19.70 3.81 -4.37
CA GLY A 298 18.34 4.27 -4.60
C GLY A 298 18.07 4.67 -6.06
N PRO A 299 18.89 5.52 -6.69
CA PRO A 299 18.70 5.92 -8.09
C PRO A 299 18.68 4.73 -9.05
N GLU A 300 19.56 3.74 -8.88
CA GLU A 300 19.60 2.52 -9.68
C GLU A 300 18.36 1.65 -9.45
N ALA A 301 17.92 1.51 -8.20
CA ALA A 301 16.72 0.75 -7.86
C ALA A 301 15.47 1.36 -8.53
N PHE A 302 15.34 2.68 -8.51
CA PHE A 302 14.25 3.40 -9.18
C PHE A 302 14.31 3.21 -10.71
N ALA A 303 15.48 3.35 -11.32
CA ALA A 303 15.66 3.14 -12.76
C ALA A 303 15.28 1.70 -13.17
N THR A 304 15.69 0.70 -12.38
CA THR A 304 15.35 -0.70 -12.62
C THR A 304 13.84 -0.94 -12.55
N LEU A 305 13.17 -0.42 -11.52
CA LEU A 305 11.73 -0.59 -11.34
C LEU A 305 10.91 0.20 -12.38
N ALA A 306 11.44 1.34 -12.85
CA ALA A 306 10.82 2.14 -13.91
C ALA A 306 10.93 1.50 -15.28
N ALA A 307 11.92 0.64 -15.52
CA ALA A 307 12.10 -0.10 -16.77
C ALA A 307 11.05 -1.22 -16.95
N GLY A 308 10.39 -1.64 -15.89
CA GLY A 308 9.31 -2.64 -15.94
C GLY A 308 9.18 -3.51 -14.71
N PRO A 309 8.17 -4.39 -14.71
CA PRO A 309 7.93 -5.28 -13.58
C PRO A 309 9.11 -6.25 -13.36
N THR A 310 9.44 -6.47 -12.08
CA THR A 310 10.44 -7.45 -11.65
C THR A 310 9.77 -8.61 -10.92
N ALA A 311 10.50 -9.71 -10.73
CA ALA A 311 10.07 -10.83 -9.88
C ALA A 311 9.88 -10.39 -8.41
N GLN A 312 10.66 -9.41 -7.98
CA GLN A 312 10.61 -8.90 -6.61
C GLN A 312 9.31 -8.11 -6.38
N LEU A 313 8.58 -8.46 -5.35
CA LEU A 313 7.33 -7.77 -4.97
C LEU A 313 7.59 -6.46 -4.25
N LYS A 314 8.70 -6.36 -3.52
CA LYS A 314 9.08 -5.14 -2.79
C LYS A 314 10.60 -4.95 -2.82
N THR A 315 11.03 -3.73 -3.03
CA THR A 315 12.41 -3.29 -2.82
C THR A 315 12.43 -2.32 -1.65
N PHE A 316 13.25 -2.60 -0.64
CA PHE A 316 13.53 -1.68 0.46
C PHE A 316 14.82 -0.91 0.19
N ILE A 317 14.81 0.34 0.55
CA ILE A 317 16.01 1.14 0.78
C ILE A 317 16.29 1.08 2.29
N ALA A 318 17.52 0.79 2.66
CA ALA A 318 18.05 0.95 4.02
C ALA A 318 18.83 2.27 4.09
N PRO A 319 18.21 3.36 4.57
CA PRO A 319 18.84 4.68 4.53
C PRO A 319 20.02 4.80 5.51
N THR A 320 19.98 4.05 6.61
CA THR A 320 21.07 4.02 7.58
C THR A 320 21.96 2.81 7.35
N ARG A 321 23.27 3.01 7.39
CA ARG A 321 24.25 1.91 7.46
C ARG A 321 24.08 1.19 8.80
N SER A 322 23.97 -0.13 8.75
CA SER A 322 23.98 -1.01 9.94
C SER A 322 25.32 -0.96 10.67
#